data_aedc87af618b891b79c26c49bf047bc7
#
_entry.id   aedc87af618b891b79c26c49bf047bc7
#
_cell.length_a   1.000
_cell.length_b   1.000
_cell.length_c   1.000
_cell.angle_alpha   90.00
_cell.angle_beta   90.00
_cell.angle_gamma   90.00
#
_symmetry.space_group_name_H-M   'P 1'
#
loop_
_entity.id
_entity.type
_entity.pdbx_description
1 polymer ?
#
loop_
_entity_poly.entity_id
_entity_poly.type
_entity_poly.pdbx_seq_one_letter_code
_entity_poly.pdbx_strand_id
1 'polypeptide(L)'
;MIKYKRKVALISVDTNHNSAAGQIRSFAKKIKAAFSVVKDKADLNRVIDSYKDYDSIIIDTDGCSQRNDKQLFEMREIFDKRGRIHNALVLSATSKDNDMNEVTRKFGCMPIDSVIFTKLDESTAYGSLFNHAIRFKKPLSYLTVGQKVPEDIEVASSERLVDLLLNISGT
;
A
#
# COMPACT_ATOMS: atom_id res chain seq x y z
N MET A 1 9.15 3.39 -18.15
CA MET A 1 10.62 3.26 -18.33
C MET A 1 11.22 3.11 -16.93
N ILE A 2 11.70 1.91 -16.56
CA ILE A 2 12.34 1.71 -15.25
C ILE A 2 13.65 2.48 -15.27
N LYS A 3 13.69 3.60 -14.56
CA LYS A 3 14.78 4.59 -14.57
C LYS A 3 16.14 4.01 -14.15
N TYR A 4 16.18 2.79 -13.57
CA TYR A 4 17.36 2.23 -12.92
C TYR A 4 17.71 0.78 -13.33
N LYS A 5 17.13 0.23 -14.40
CA LYS A 5 17.35 -1.18 -14.83
C LYS A 5 17.21 -2.23 -13.70
N ARG A 6 16.38 -1.95 -12.69
CA ARG A 6 16.16 -2.86 -11.57
C ARG A 6 15.23 -4.00 -11.99
N LYS A 7 15.53 -5.20 -11.51
CA LYS A 7 14.64 -6.35 -11.66
C LYS A 7 13.54 -6.25 -10.61
N VAL A 8 12.29 -6.09 -11.05
CA VAL A 8 11.12 -5.98 -10.18
C VAL A 8 10.19 -7.15 -10.44
N ALA A 9 9.67 -7.74 -9.36
CA ALA A 9 8.59 -8.71 -9.41
C ALA A 9 7.34 -8.16 -8.74
N LEU A 10 6.17 -8.44 -9.32
CA LEU A 10 4.87 -8.13 -8.74
C LEU A 10 4.19 -9.45 -8.35
N ILE A 11 3.69 -9.52 -7.12
CA ILE A 11 2.93 -10.65 -6.61
C ILE A 11 1.53 -10.16 -6.25
N SER A 12 0.49 -10.80 -6.76
CA SER A 12 -0.89 -10.58 -6.31
C SER A 12 -1.30 -11.70 -5.38
N VAL A 13 -1.76 -11.34 -4.17
CA VAL A 13 -2.37 -12.29 -3.23
C VAL A 13 -3.86 -12.33 -3.53
N ASP A 14 -4.32 -13.42 -4.14
CA ASP A 14 -5.73 -13.61 -4.53
C ASP A 14 -6.30 -14.82 -3.79
N THR A 15 -6.85 -14.55 -2.61
CA THR A 15 -7.50 -15.60 -1.80
C THR A 15 -8.94 -15.88 -2.26
N ASN A 16 -9.57 -14.99 -3.03
CA ASN A 16 -10.99 -15.03 -3.36
C ASN A 16 -11.31 -15.11 -4.86
N HIS A 17 -10.30 -15.36 -5.73
CA HIS A 17 -10.47 -15.41 -7.18
C HIS A 17 -11.04 -14.12 -7.81
N ASN A 18 -10.73 -12.97 -7.26
CA ASN A 18 -11.20 -11.67 -7.73
C ASN A 18 -10.40 -11.17 -8.94
N SER A 19 -11.04 -10.38 -9.79
CA SER A 19 -10.48 -9.85 -11.06
C SER A 19 -9.31 -8.87 -10.91
N ALA A 20 -8.95 -8.46 -9.69
CA ALA A 20 -7.86 -7.50 -9.41
C ALA A 20 -6.50 -7.97 -9.96
N ALA A 21 -6.20 -9.26 -9.87
CA ALA A 21 -4.99 -9.85 -10.42
C ALA A 21 -4.80 -9.57 -11.93
N GLY A 22 -5.90 -9.39 -12.69
CA GLY A 22 -5.86 -9.08 -14.12
C GLY A 22 -5.30 -7.69 -14.42
N GLN A 23 -5.62 -6.69 -13.60
CA GLN A 23 -5.12 -5.32 -13.77
C GLN A 23 -3.61 -5.26 -13.47
N ILE A 24 -3.17 -5.88 -12.37
CA ILE A 24 -1.76 -5.92 -11.99
C ILE A 24 -0.95 -6.71 -13.02
N ARG A 25 -1.47 -7.81 -13.55
CA ARG A 25 -0.83 -8.57 -14.63
C ARG A 25 -0.63 -7.71 -15.88
N SER A 26 -1.64 -6.93 -16.28
CA SER A 26 -1.54 -6.02 -17.42
C SER A 26 -0.50 -4.94 -17.18
N PHE A 27 -0.44 -4.40 -15.98
CA PHE A 27 0.57 -3.41 -15.58
C PHE A 27 1.98 -4.01 -15.58
N ALA A 28 2.17 -5.20 -14.97
CA ALA A 28 3.44 -5.93 -14.97
C ALA A 28 3.98 -6.13 -16.40
N LYS A 29 3.09 -6.52 -17.33
CA LYS A 29 3.45 -6.67 -18.73
C LYS A 29 3.94 -5.37 -19.37
N LYS A 30 3.26 -4.24 -19.08
CA LYS A 30 3.66 -2.92 -19.60
C LYS A 30 5.05 -2.50 -19.13
N ILE A 31 5.39 -2.75 -17.87
CA ILE A 31 6.69 -2.38 -17.28
C ILE A 31 7.74 -3.49 -17.41
N LYS A 32 7.41 -4.61 -18.05
CA LYS A 32 8.26 -5.80 -18.19
C LYS A 32 8.75 -6.37 -16.85
N ALA A 33 7.91 -6.31 -15.81
CA ALA A 33 8.16 -6.95 -14.52
C ALA A 33 7.69 -8.41 -14.54
N ALA A 34 8.33 -9.26 -13.72
CA ALA A 34 7.81 -10.59 -13.44
C ALA A 34 6.49 -10.48 -12.67
N PHE A 35 5.60 -11.45 -12.86
CA PHE A 35 4.29 -11.46 -12.20
C PHE A 35 3.92 -12.87 -11.74
N SER A 36 3.45 -12.98 -10.51
CA SER A 36 2.89 -14.21 -9.94
C SER A 36 1.61 -13.93 -9.17
N VAL A 37 0.74 -14.94 -9.10
CA VAL A 37 -0.44 -14.95 -8.22
C VAL A 37 -0.21 -16.03 -7.17
N VAL A 38 -0.53 -15.73 -5.92
CA VAL A 38 -0.40 -16.63 -4.79
C VAL A 38 -1.71 -16.69 -4.02
N LYS A 39 -2.00 -17.86 -3.42
CA LYS A 39 -3.27 -18.11 -2.72
C LYS A 39 -3.11 -18.27 -1.21
N ASP A 40 -1.96 -18.69 -0.78
CA ASP A 40 -1.67 -18.95 0.63
C ASP A 40 -0.22 -18.63 0.99
N LYS A 41 0.09 -18.78 2.27
CA LYS A 41 1.41 -18.50 2.83
C LYS A 41 2.53 -19.40 2.27
N ALA A 42 2.24 -20.67 1.99
CA ALA A 42 3.24 -21.61 1.46
C ALA A 42 3.60 -21.21 0.03
N ASP A 43 2.59 -20.85 -0.74
CA ASP A 43 2.73 -20.36 -2.11
C ASP A 43 3.51 -19.05 -2.16
N LEU A 44 3.16 -18.09 -1.30
CA LEU A 44 3.87 -16.82 -1.19
C LEU A 44 5.37 -17.03 -0.88
N ASN A 45 5.69 -17.94 0.02
CA ASN A 45 7.07 -18.25 0.38
C ASN A 45 7.87 -18.76 -0.81
N ARG A 46 7.32 -19.75 -1.50
CA ARG A 46 7.94 -20.36 -2.66
C ARG A 46 8.18 -19.32 -3.77
N VAL A 47 7.21 -18.43 -3.98
CA VAL A 47 7.33 -17.39 -5.01
C VAL A 47 8.35 -16.33 -4.60
N ILE A 48 8.36 -15.88 -3.34
CA ILE A 48 9.40 -14.94 -2.84
C ILE A 48 10.79 -15.56 -3.01
N ASP A 49 10.97 -16.84 -2.65
CA ASP A 49 12.25 -17.52 -2.79
C ASP A 49 12.69 -17.65 -4.27
N SER A 50 11.73 -17.80 -5.21
CA SER A 50 12.04 -17.80 -6.64
C SER A 50 12.50 -16.45 -7.17
N TYR A 51 12.18 -15.37 -6.49
CA TYR A 51 12.56 -13.99 -6.83
C TYR A 51 13.70 -13.43 -5.97
N LYS A 52 14.47 -14.28 -5.29
CA LYS A 52 15.59 -13.88 -4.42
C LYS A 52 16.65 -13.01 -5.10
N ASP A 53 16.83 -13.14 -6.42
CA ASP A 53 17.78 -12.39 -7.23
C ASP A 53 17.15 -11.11 -7.85
N TYR A 54 15.95 -10.72 -7.42
CA TYR A 54 15.28 -9.49 -7.82
C TYR A 54 15.61 -8.35 -6.85
N ASP A 55 15.75 -7.13 -7.37
CA ASP A 55 16.03 -5.93 -6.56
C ASP A 55 14.86 -5.53 -5.68
N SER A 56 13.65 -5.83 -6.11
CA SER A 56 12.43 -5.50 -5.39
C SER A 56 11.28 -6.44 -5.73
N ILE A 57 10.54 -6.84 -4.71
CA ILE A 57 9.28 -7.60 -4.83
C ILE A 57 8.19 -6.73 -4.24
N ILE A 58 7.16 -6.43 -5.03
CA ILE A 58 5.97 -5.70 -4.60
C ILE A 58 4.83 -6.69 -4.49
N ILE A 59 4.21 -6.76 -3.32
CA ILE A 59 3.11 -7.67 -3.03
C ILE A 59 1.84 -6.84 -2.89
N ASP A 60 0.89 -7.07 -3.78
CA ASP A 60 -0.44 -6.49 -3.71
C ASP A 60 -1.42 -7.44 -3.05
N THR A 61 -2.29 -6.91 -2.22
CA THR A 61 -3.31 -7.65 -1.50
C THR A 61 -4.69 -7.14 -1.88
N ASP A 62 -5.68 -8.01 -1.85
CA ASP A 62 -7.06 -7.57 -1.98
C ASP A 62 -7.41 -6.53 -0.93
N GLY A 63 -8.23 -5.55 -1.31
CA GLY A 63 -8.80 -4.61 -0.36
C GLY A 63 -9.63 -5.36 0.68
N CYS A 64 -9.37 -5.10 1.96
CA CYS A 64 -10.07 -5.72 3.06
C CYS A 64 -10.81 -4.67 3.89
N SER A 65 -12.07 -4.94 4.18
CA SER A 65 -12.82 -4.12 5.12
C SER A 65 -12.37 -4.42 6.56
N GLN A 66 -12.17 -3.36 7.36
CA GLN A 66 -11.88 -3.49 8.80
C GLN A 66 -12.96 -4.23 9.58
N ARG A 67 -14.14 -4.43 8.99
CA ARG A 67 -15.27 -5.18 9.59
C ARG A 67 -15.27 -6.66 9.23
N ASN A 68 -14.39 -7.09 8.33
CA ASN A 68 -14.26 -8.48 7.93
C ASN A 68 -13.13 -9.15 8.73
N ASP A 69 -13.42 -9.50 9.98
CA ASP A 69 -12.43 -10.12 10.87
C ASP A 69 -11.87 -11.44 10.32
N LYS A 70 -12.65 -12.21 9.54
CA LYS A 70 -12.18 -13.44 8.90
C LYS A 70 -11.08 -13.13 7.88
N GLN A 71 -11.31 -12.19 6.98
CA GLN A 71 -10.33 -11.80 5.94
C GLN A 71 -9.08 -11.17 6.56
N LEU A 72 -9.24 -10.37 7.63
CA LEU A 72 -8.11 -9.82 8.39
C LEU A 72 -7.28 -10.93 9.03
N PHE A 73 -7.92 -11.97 9.58
CA PHE A 73 -7.22 -13.12 10.14
C PHE A 73 -6.45 -13.89 9.06
N GLU A 74 -7.09 -14.18 7.93
CA GLU A 74 -6.44 -14.86 6.79
C GLU A 74 -5.23 -14.07 6.28
N MET A 75 -5.36 -12.75 6.14
CA MET A 75 -4.27 -11.86 5.74
C MET A 75 -3.13 -11.88 6.78
N ARG A 76 -3.45 -11.83 8.06
CA ARG A 76 -2.46 -11.95 9.13
C ARG A 76 -1.69 -13.26 9.05
N GLU A 77 -2.37 -14.39 8.82
CA GLU A 77 -1.71 -15.70 8.69
C GLU A 77 -0.73 -15.74 7.50
N ILE A 78 -1.05 -15.04 6.41
CA ILE A 78 -0.17 -14.94 5.24
C ILE A 78 1.07 -14.10 5.56
N PHE A 79 0.92 -12.96 6.25
CA PHE A 79 1.98 -11.98 6.50
C PHE A 79 2.59 -12.04 7.89
N ASP A 80 2.26 -13.04 8.71
CA ASP A 80 2.77 -13.13 10.09
C ASP A 80 4.30 -13.23 10.14
N LYS A 81 4.89 -12.33 10.92
CA LYS A 81 6.28 -12.33 11.44
C LYS A 81 7.41 -12.51 10.42
N ARG A 82 7.33 -11.93 9.23
CA ARG A 82 8.47 -11.97 8.32
C ARG A 82 9.23 -10.66 8.36
N GLY A 83 10.33 -10.64 9.06
CA GLY A 83 11.28 -9.52 9.09
C GLY A 83 11.89 -9.13 7.74
N ARG A 84 11.32 -9.64 6.64
CA ARG A 84 11.72 -9.33 5.25
C ARG A 84 10.64 -8.60 4.45
N ILE A 85 9.41 -8.48 4.97
CA ILE A 85 8.30 -7.81 4.28
C ILE A 85 8.03 -6.49 4.99
N HIS A 86 8.06 -5.40 4.22
CA HIS A 86 7.66 -4.07 4.65
C HIS A 86 6.17 -3.88 4.34
N ASN A 87 5.34 -3.77 5.38
CA ASN A 87 3.90 -3.63 5.25
C ASN A 87 3.51 -2.14 5.20
N ALA A 88 3.00 -1.70 4.07
CA ALA A 88 2.46 -0.36 3.90
C ALA A 88 0.93 -0.40 3.99
N LEU A 89 0.36 0.30 4.97
CA LEU A 89 -1.08 0.49 5.06
C LEU A 89 -1.52 1.60 4.10
N VAL A 90 -2.44 1.29 3.19
CA VAL A 90 -2.99 2.25 2.23
C VAL A 90 -4.32 2.78 2.73
N LEU A 91 -4.41 4.11 2.91
CA LEU A 91 -5.60 4.81 3.40
C LEU A 91 -6.03 5.89 2.40
N SER A 92 -7.34 6.07 2.23
CA SER A 92 -7.86 7.19 1.45
C SER A 92 -7.93 8.46 2.27
N ALA A 93 -7.42 9.58 1.74
CA ALA A 93 -7.53 10.90 2.36
C ALA A 93 -8.98 11.39 2.47
N THR A 94 -9.89 10.85 1.65
CA THR A 94 -11.32 11.18 1.69
C THR A 94 -12.09 10.47 2.81
N SER A 95 -11.42 9.57 3.53
CA SER A 95 -12.05 8.85 4.66
C SER A 95 -12.16 9.77 5.88
N LYS A 96 -13.20 9.55 6.69
CA LYS A 96 -13.36 10.25 7.97
C LYS A 96 -12.23 9.87 8.94
N ASP A 97 -11.81 10.81 9.79
CA ASP A 97 -10.75 10.59 10.78
C ASP A 97 -11.01 9.33 11.64
N ASN A 98 -12.24 9.17 12.13
CA ASN A 98 -12.60 8.00 12.94
C ASN A 98 -12.50 6.67 12.17
N ASP A 99 -12.88 6.67 10.90
CA ASP A 99 -12.82 5.45 10.07
C ASP A 99 -11.35 5.08 9.78
N MET A 100 -10.50 6.04 9.45
CA MET A 100 -9.06 5.80 9.29
C MET A 100 -8.41 5.26 10.57
N ASN A 101 -8.81 5.81 11.72
CA ASN A 101 -8.31 5.36 13.03
C ASN A 101 -8.75 3.92 13.32
N GLU A 102 -10.00 3.57 13.01
CA GLU A 102 -10.52 2.20 13.16
C GLU A 102 -9.78 1.23 12.26
N VAL A 103 -9.62 1.56 10.97
CA VAL A 103 -8.84 0.76 10.01
C VAL A 103 -7.44 0.50 10.55
N THR A 104 -6.73 1.55 10.96
CA THR A 104 -5.35 1.43 11.44
C THR A 104 -5.24 0.55 12.68
N ARG A 105 -6.19 0.64 13.62
CA ARG A 105 -6.21 -0.23 14.80
C ARG A 105 -6.48 -1.69 14.43
N LYS A 106 -7.43 -1.94 13.55
CA LYS A 106 -7.80 -3.30 13.12
C LYS A 106 -6.66 -3.96 12.33
N PHE A 107 -6.07 -3.24 11.37
CA PHE A 107 -4.90 -3.73 10.62
C PHE A 107 -3.63 -3.80 11.48
N GLY A 108 -3.60 -3.16 12.65
CA GLY A 108 -2.53 -3.29 13.64
C GLY A 108 -2.35 -4.69 14.23
N CYS A 109 -3.23 -5.66 13.88
CA CYS A 109 -2.98 -7.10 14.14
C CYS A 109 -1.78 -7.63 13.33
N MET A 110 -1.34 -6.91 12.30
CA MET A 110 -0.10 -7.12 11.55
C MET A 110 0.85 -5.95 11.79
N PRO A 111 2.18 -6.14 11.66
CA PRO A 111 3.12 -5.02 11.67
C PRO A 111 2.77 -4.02 10.56
N ILE A 112 2.56 -2.74 10.90
CA ILE A 112 2.44 -1.64 9.94
C ILE A 112 3.76 -0.88 10.00
N ASP A 113 4.53 -0.90 8.91
CA ASP A 113 5.84 -0.26 8.84
C ASP A 113 5.75 1.16 8.28
N SER A 114 4.79 1.40 7.38
CA SER A 114 4.51 2.74 6.85
C SER A 114 3.05 2.90 6.45
N VAL A 115 2.66 4.15 6.17
CA VAL A 115 1.33 4.50 5.67
C VAL A 115 1.47 5.24 4.35
N ILE A 116 0.56 4.94 3.42
CA ILE A 116 0.38 5.64 2.16
C ILE A 116 -1.01 6.28 2.18
N PHE A 117 -1.06 7.59 1.94
CA PHE A 117 -2.34 8.26 1.72
C PHE A 117 -2.61 8.44 0.23
N THR A 118 -3.82 8.05 -0.17
CA THR A 118 -4.27 8.17 -1.57
C THR A 118 -5.41 9.17 -1.71
N LYS A 119 -5.70 9.58 -2.95
CA LYS A 119 -6.82 10.46 -3.31
C LYS A 119 -6.76 11.83 -2.63
N LEU A 120 -5.57 12.41 -2.55
CA LEU A 120 -5.43 13.77 -2.03
C LEU A 120 -6.13 14.80 -2.93
N ASP A 121 -6.15 14.55 -4.24
CA ASP A 121 -6.86 15.33 -5.25
C ASP A 121 -8.39 15.37 -5.05
N GLU A 122 -8.95 14.38 -4.37
CA GLU A 122 -10.38 14.32 -4.04
C GLU A 122 -10.69 14.92 -2.64
N SER A 123 -9.69 15.36 -1.89
CA SER A 123 -9.84 15.86 -0.51
C SER A 123 -9.68 17.38 -0.44
N THR A 124 -10.55 18.03 0.31
CA THR A 124 -10.50 19.50 0.56
C THR A 124 -9.87 19.87 1.91
N ALA A 125 -9.62 18.88 2.77
CA ALA A 125 -9.06 19.10 4.11
C ALA A 125 -8.10 17.97 4.51
N TYR A 126 -6.91 18.33 4.95
CA TYR A 126 -5.83 17.39 5.23
C TYR A 126 -5.51 17.23 6.72
N GLY A 127 -6.29 17.87 7.60
CA GLY A 127 -6.09 17.78 9.06
C GLY A 127 -6.17 16.36 9.60
N SER A 128 -7.00 15.50 8.99
CA SER A 128 -7.12 14.08 9.36
C SER A 128 -5.83 13.28 9.13
N LEU A 129 -5.09 13.59 8.06
CA LEU A 129 -3.79 12.94 7.76
C LEU A 129 -2.76 13.29 8.84
N PHE A 130 -2.71 14.56 9.21
CA PHE A 130 -1.81 15.05 10.26
C PHE A 130 -2.15 14.43 11.62
N ASN A 131 -3.43 14.43 12.00
CA ASN A 131 -3.90 13.81 13.23
C ASN A 131 -3.55 12.32 13.28
N HIS A 132 -3.71 11.62 12.15
CA HIS A 132 -3.36 10.21 12.03
C HIS A 132 -1.85 9.99 12.22
N ALA A 133 -1.00 10.79 11.56
CA ALA A 133 0.45 10.70 11.67
C ALA A 133 0.92 10.88 13.12
N ILE A 134 0.40 11.89 13.83
CA ILE A 134 0.72 12.13 15.25
C ILE A 134 0.23 10.99 16.14
N ARG A 135 -0.99 10.50 15.91
CA ARG A 135 -1.63 9.48 16.76
C ARG A 135 -0.95 8.13 16.66
N PHE A 136 -0.65 7.67 15.46
CA PHE A 136 -0.10 6.33 15.24
C PHE A 136 1.41 6.30 15.15
N LYS A 137 2.06 7.44 14.95
CA LYS A 137 3.54 7.58 14.85
C LYS A 137 4.16 6.61 13.86
N LYS A 138 3.44 6.35 12.74
CA LYS A 138 3.94 5.53 11.64
C LYS A 138 4.55 6.43 10.56
N PRO A 139 5.69 6.03 9.98
CA PRO A 139 6.26 6.76 8.84
C PRO A 139 5.24 6.86 7.70
N LEU A 140 5.14 8.03 7.09
CA LEU A 140 4.44 8.19 5.82
C LEU A 140 5.44 7.94 4.70
N SER A 141 5.08 7.07 3.75
CA SER A 141 5.98 6.71 2.65
C SER A 141 5.65 7.45 1.36
N TYR A 142 4.39 7.41 0.94
CA TYR A 142 3.95 8.04 -0.29
C TYR A 142 2.59 8.73 -0.12
N LEU A 143 2.36 9.71 -1.01
CA LEU A 143 1.07 10.38 -1.21
C LEU A 143 0.67 10.24 -2.68
N THR A 144 -0.62 10.05 -2.98
CA THR A 144 -1.10 10.13 -4.36
C THR A 144 -2.03 11.31 -4.52
N VAL A 145 -1.76 12.11 -5.56
CA VAL A 145 -2.41 13.41 -5.82
C VAL A 145 -3.21 13.41 -7.13
N GLY A 146 -3.48 12.22 -7.69
CA GLY A 146 -4.25 12.04 -8.92
C GLY A 146 -4.17 10.61 -9.46
N GLN A 147 -4.51 10.43 -10.74
CA GLN A 147 -4.68 9.11 -11.38
C GLN A 147 -3.55 8.72 -12.33
N LYS A 148 -2.62 9.63 -12.64
CA LYS A 148 -1.54 9.36 -13.60
C LYS A 148 -0.36 8.70 -12.89
N VAL A 149 0.13 7.61 -13.45
CA VAL A 149 1.29 6.87 -12.94
C VAL A 149 2.44 7.00 -13.94
N PRO A 150 3.61 7.46 -13.52
CA PRO A 150 4.07 7.72 -12.14
C PRO A 150 3.91 9.18 -11.66
N GLU A 151 3.31 10.07 -12.45
CA GLU A 151 3.35 11.52 -12.24
C GLU A 151 2.66 11.96 -10.95
N ASP A 152 1.55 11.30 -10.58
CA ASP A 152 0.68 11.67 -9.46
C ASP A 152 1.00 10.86 -8.18
N ILE A 153 2.21 10.31 -8.07
CA ILE A 153 2.73 9.71 -6.84
C ILE A 153 3.96 10.47 -6.36
N GLU A 154 3.95 10.92 -5.12
CA GLU A 154 5.05 11.67 -4.51
C GLU A 154 5.51 11.00 -3.21
N VAL A 155 6.80 11.18 -2.88
CA VAL A 155 7.34 10.76 -1.59
C VAL A 155 6.80 11.68 -0.51
N ALA A 156 6.28 11.12 0.57
CA ALA A 156 5.80 11.90 1.68
C ALA A 156 6.98 12.57 2.42
N SER A 157 6.83 13.86 2.75
CA SER A 157 7.78 14.59 3.59
C SER A 157 7.03 15.42 4.64
N SER A 158 7.73 15.83 5.68
CA SER A 158 7.17 16.71 6.71
C SER A 158 6.77 18.07 6.13
N GLU A 159 7.59 18.61 5.24
CA GLU A 159 7.34 19.86 4.54
C GLU A 159 6.06 19.76 3.70
N ARG A 160 5.91 18.66 2.95
CA ARG A 160 4.73 18.45 2.13
C ARG A 160 3.44 18.33 2.95
N LEU A 161 3.51 17.68 4.12
CA LEU A 161 2.38 17.63 5.04
C LEU A 161 1.99 18.99 5.59
N VAL A 162 2.98 19.82 5.92
CA VAL A 162 2.75 21.20 6.40
C VAL A 162 2.14 22.04 5.28
N ASP A 163 2.66 21.95 4.06
CA ASP A 163 2.11 22.66 2.90
C ASP A 163 0.64 22.30 2.66
N LEU A 164 0.30 21.02 2.73
CA LEU A 164 -1.08 20.56 2.60
C LEU A 164 -1.96 21.07 3.74
N LEU A 165 -1.46 21.04 4.98
CA LEU A 165 -2.21 21.47 6.16
C LEU A 165 -2.52 22.96 6.14
N LEU A 166 -1.54 23.78 5.74
CA LEU A 166 -1.64 25.24 5.73
C LEU A 166 -2.18 25.78 4.41
N ASN A 167 -2.42 24.91 3.42
CA ASN A 167 -2.89 25.29 2.09
C ASN A 167 -1.96 26.31 1.39
N ILE A 168 -0.63 26.23 1.66
CA ILE A 168 0.37 27.19 1.17
C ILE A 168 0.61 27.01 -0.33
N SER A 169 0.59 25.78 -0.82
CA SER A 169 0.67 25.47 -2.24
C SER A 169 -0.75 25.52 -2.82
N GLY A 170 -1.23 26.72 -3.11
CA GLY A 170 -2.43 26.88 -3.93
C GLY A 170 -2.21 26.15 -5.24
N THR A 171 -3.06 25.18 -5.51
CA THR A 171 -3.19 24.42 -6.77
C THR A 171 -3.17 25.29 -7.99
#